data_a1e865836f738395af4c34fa154a5c50
#
_entry.id   a1e865836f738395af4c34fa154a5c50
#
_cell.length_a   1.000
_cell.length_b   1.000
_cell.length_c   1.000
_cell.angle_alpha   90.00
_cell.angle_beta   90.00
_cell.angle_gamma   90.00
#
_symmetry.space_group_name_H-M   'P 1'
#
loop_
_entity.id
_entity.type
_entity.pdbx_description
1 polymer ?
#
loop_
_entity_poly.entity_id
_entity_poly.type
_entity_poly.pdbx_seq_one_letter_code
_entity_poly.pdbx_strand_id
1 'polypeptide(L)'
;GTRQICQEYAERHPDIIRLFLHKREDNLEIHGRATGRLNLLNNPQQAKGKYSALLDGDDYWTDPKKLQIQFDALEADPEAAGCFHDCLIVNEESGVTRPRVGDRPIDTRDDLRSLIRENNIPTASMFFSNTIDWDDLPDLFFDTIKGDYMVAVMVAQRGPWKYLDELMSVYRV
;
A
#
# COMPACT_ATOMS: atom_id res chain seq x y z
N GLY A 1 9.02 19.53 11.98
CA GLY A 1 7.82 18.87 11.46
C GLY A 1 8.17 17.77 10.46
N THR A 2 7.19 17.03 9.96
CA THR A 2 7.35 15.87 9.07
C THR A 2 8.29 16.14 7.88
N ARG A 3 8.10 17.28 7.21
CA ARG A 3 8.94 17.68 6.06
C ARG A 3 10.43 17.73 6.40
N GLN A 4 10.77 18.34 7.53
CA GLN A 4 12.17 18.44 7.96
C GLN A 4 12.76 17.06 8.25
N ILE A 5 12.02 16.18 8.91
CA ILE A 5 12.45 14.79 9.19
C ILE A 5 12.73 14.05 7.88
N CYS A 6 11.82 14.15 6.89
CA CYS A 6 12.01 13.51 5.58
C CYS A 6 13.26 14.04 4.86
N GLN A 7 13.53 15.35 4.93
CA GLN A 7 14.74 15.96 4.34
C GLN A 7 16.00 15.45 5.01
N GLU A 8 16.05 15.43 6.35
CA GLU A 8 17.19 14.91 7.11
C GLU A 8 17.51 13.44 6.80
N TYR A 9 16.47 12.60 6.63
CA TYR A 9 16.66 11.20 6.26
C TYR A 9 17.13 11.06 4.81
N ALA A 10 16.58 11.82 3.87
CA ALA A 10 17.00 11.79 2.46
C ALA A 10 18.45 12.25 2.30
N GLU A 11 18.88 13.25 3.05
CA GLU A 11 20.29 13.73 3.08
C GLU A 11 21.24 12.67 3.64
N ARG A 12 20.81 11.92 4.67
CA ARG A 12 21.63 10.86 5.27
C ARG A 12 21.70 9.59 4.44
N HIS A 13 20.70 9.33 3.61
CA HIS A 13 20.55 8.09 2.84
C HIS A 13 20.19 8.35 1.36
N PRO A 14 20.98 9.14 0.61
CA PRO A 14 20.63 9.57 -0.75
C PRO A 14 20.59 8.43 -1.77
N ASP A 15 21.27 7.32 -1.50
CA ASP A 15 21.29 6.15 -2.36
C ASP A 15 20.00 5.29 -2.23
N ILE A 16 19.25 5.48 -1.12
CA ILE A 16 18.08 4.67 -0.79
C ILE A 16 16.81 5.52 -0.87
N ILE A 17 16.85 6.77 -0.37
CA ILE A 17 15.69 7.63 -0.21
C ILE A 17 15.64 8.65 -1.33
N ARG A 18 14.57 8.64 -2.12
CA ARG A 18 14.25 9.67 -3.09
C ARG A 18 13.05 10.47 -2.57
N LEU A 19 13.30 11.72 -2.19
CA LEU A 19 12.28 12.58 -1.60
C LEU A 19 11.62 13.44 -2.68
N PHE A 20 10.29 13.35 -2.79
CA PHE A 20 9.47 14.22 -3.61
C PHE A 20 8.64 15.12 -2.71
N LEU A 21 8.82 16.44 -2.85
CA LEU A 21 8.12 17.42 -2.06
C LEU A 21 7.06 18.11 -2.92
N HIS A 22 5.81 17.75 -2.70
CA HIS A 22 4.67 18.38 -3.34
C HIS A 22 4.10 19.49 -2.45
N LYS A 23 3.48 20.48 -3.07
CA LYS A 23 2.70 21.47 -2.36
C LYS A 23 1.27 20.95 -2.15
N ARG A 24 0.63 21.40 -1.07
CA ARG A 24 -0.74 20.98 -0.77
C ARG A 24 -1.75 21.44 -1.84
N GLU A 25 -1.46 22.56 -2.49
CA GLU A 25 -2.24 23.12 -3.61
C GLU A 25 -2.19 22.27 -4.89
N ASP A 26 -1.16 21.41 -5.03
CA ASP A 26 -1.00 20.51 -6.18
C ASP A 26 -1.79 19.20 -6.02
N ASN A 27 -2.38 18.95 -4.83
CA ASN A 27 -3.13 17.73 -4.59
C ASN A 27 -4.39 17.68 -5.47
N LEU A 28 -4.66 16.49 -6.00
CA LEU A 28 -5.87 16.25 -6.77
C LEU A 28 -7.09 16.22 -5.84
N GLU A 29 -8.09 17.01 -6.19
CA GLU A 29 -9.39 16.97 -5.53
C GLU A 29 -10.31 15.98 -6.25
N ILE A 30 -10.96 15.11 -5.48
CA ILE A 30 -11.96 14.17 -5.98
C ILE A 30 -13.26 14.45 -5.23
N HIS A 31 -14.33 14.78 -5.96
CA HIS A 31 -15.62 15.17 -5.39
C HIS A 31 -15.51 16.29 -4.33
N GLY A 32 -14.64 17.29 -4.58
CA GLY A 32 -14.42 18.42 -3.68
C GLY A 32 -13.62 18.08 -2.41
N ARG A 33 -12.96 16.93 -2.37
CA ARG A 33 -12.09 16.51 -1.27
C ARG A 33 -10.65 16.43 -1.72
N ALA A 34 -9.76 17.11 -1.01
CA ALA A 34 -8.33 16.94 -1.20
C ALA A 34 -7.92 15.51 -0.86
N THR A 35 -7.15 14.89 -1.75
CA THR A 35 -6.71 13.50 -1.60
C THR A 35 -5.19 13.38 -1.64
N GLY A 36 -4.63 12.28 -1.14
CA GLY A 36 -3.21 11.91 -1.31
C GLY A 36 -2.87 11.38 -2.71
N ARG A 37 -3.77 11.56 -3.70
CA ARG A 37 -3.68 10.93 -5.02
C ARG A 37 -2.42 11.31 -5.78
N LEU A 38 -1.95 12.55 -5.65
CA LEU A 38 -0.72 13.00 -6.30
C LEU A 38 0.50 12.17 -5.85
N ASN A 39 0.62 11.88 -4.55
CA ASN A 39 1.71 11.04 -4.04
C ASN A 39 1.55 9.60 -4.52
N LEU A 40 0.33 9.08 -4.55
CA LEU A 40 0.02 7.73 -5.01
C LEU A 40 0.30 7.54 -6.50
N LEU A 41 0.23 8.59 -7.31
CA LEU A 41 0.61 8.59 -8.73
C LEU A 41 2.12 8.74 -8.90
N ASN A 42 2.67 9.82 -8.35
CA ASN A 42 4.04 10.20 -8.61
C ASN A 42 5.08 9.22 -8.05
N ASN A 43 4.87 8.70 -6.83
CA ASN A 43 5.87 7.84 -6.20
C ASN A 43 6.07 6.50 -6.94
N PRO A 44 5.01 5.76 -7.32
CA PRO A 44 5.19 4.53 -8.08
C PRO A 44 5.73 4.72 -9.50
N GLN A 45 5.37 5.81 -10.19
CA GLN A 45 5.98 6.14 -11.50
C GLN A 45 7.50 6.28 -11.40
N GLN A 46 8.00 6.69 -10.26
CA GLN A 46 9.43 6.82 -9.99
C GLN A 46 10.07 5.54 -9.44
N ALA A 47 9.29 4.53 -9.11
CA ALA A 47 9.79 3.26 -8.59
C ALA A 47 10.51 2.46 -9.69
N LYS A 48 11.69 1.89 -9.33
CA LYS A 48 12.53 1.11 -10.26
C LYS A 48 12.64 -0.36 -9.84
N GLY A 49 12.07 -0.71 -8.69
CA GLY A 49 12.12 -2.06 -8.16
C GLY A 49 11.21 -3.03 -8.92
N LYS A 50 11.53 -4.32 -8.87
CA LYS A 50 10.65 -5.40 -9.36
C LYS A 50 9.31 -5.40 -8.63
N TYR A 51 9.33 -5.03 -7.36
CA TYR A 51 8.17 -4.96 -6.49
C TYR A 51 7.99 -3.56 -5.90
N SER A 52 6.75 -3.24 -5.55
CA SER A 52 6.37 -2.04 -4.83
C SER A 52 5.68 -2.41 -3.51
N ALA A 53 5.94 -1.61 -2.46
CA ALA A 53 5.25 -1.67 -1.19
C ALA A 53 4.71 -0.29 -0.84
N LEU A 54 3.48 -0.23 -0.34
CA LEU A 54 2.86 1.03 0.08
C LEU A 54 2.95 1.19 1.60
N LEU A 55 3.14 2.43 2.03
CA LEU A 55 3.07 2.82 3.43
C LEU A 55 2.63 4.28 3.52
N ASP A 56 1.51 4.52 4.18
CA ASP A 56 1.06 5.88 4.48
C ASP A 56 1.89 6.49 5.61
N GLY A 57 2.01 7.82 5.63
CA GLY A 57 2.92 8.51 6.55
C GLY A 57 2.47 8.51 8.02
N ASP A 58 1.26 8.06 8.30
CA ASP A 58 0.66 7.89 9.63
C ASP A 58 0.67 6.42 10.11
N ASP A 59 1.08 5.49 9.24
CA ASP A 59 1.22 4.07 9.56
C ASP A 59 2.69 3.66 9.77
N TYR A 60 2.92 2.45 10.26
CA TYR A 60 4.28 1.91 10.39
C TYR A 60 4.32 0.38 10.32
N TRP A 61 5.48 -0.14 9.89
CA TRP A 61 5.78 -1.58 9.91
C TRP A 61 6.39 -1.97 11.25
N THR A 62 6.02 -3.16 11.72
CA THR A 62 6.44 -3.68 13.03
C THR A 62 7.49 -4.77 12.94
N ASP A 63 7.64 -5.41 11.78
CA ASP A 63 8.61 -6.47 11.56
C ASP A 63 9.71 -6.02 10.58
N PRO A 64 10.99 -5.99 10.98
CA PRO A 64 12.09 -5.63 10.10
C PRO A 64 12.30 -6.62 8.95
N LYS A 65 11.73 -7.82 9.00
CA LYS A 65 11.79 -8.84 7.95
C LYS A 65 10.61 -8.81 6.99
N LYS A 66 9.64 -7.90 7.22
CA LYS A 66 8.41 -7.81 6.42
C LYS A 66 8.67 -7.87 4.92
N LEU A 67 9.54 -7.02 4.40
CA LEU A 67 9.82 -6.96 2.97
C LEU A 67 10.46 -8.25 2.44
N GLN A 68 11.32 -8.90 3.24
CA GLN A 68 11.94 -10.17 2.85
C GLN A 68 10.90 -11.30 2.82
N ILE A 69 10.05 -11.39 3.84
CA ILE A 69 8.97 -12.40 3.91
C ILE A 69 8.04 -12.27 2.70
N GLN A 70 7.64 -11.05 2.36
CA GLN A 70 6.77 -10.77 1.22
C GLN A 70 7.46 -11.04 -0.12
N PHE A 71 8.73 -10.70 -0.25
CA PHE A 71 9.54 -11.02 -1.42
C PHE A 71 9.62 -12.53 -1.63
N ASP A 72 9.99 -13.29 -0.61
CA ASP A 72 10.12 -14.75 -0.69
C ASP A 72 8.78 -15.41 -1.02
N ALA A 73 7.67 -14.88 -0.49
CA ALA A 73 6.33 -15.37 -0.77
C ALA A 73 5.91 -15.21 -2.23
N LEU A 74 6.27 -14.09 -2.88
CA LEU A 74 5.97 -13.86 -4.29
C LEU A 74 6.94 -14.58 -5.23
N GLU A 75 8.23 -14.70 -4.87
CA GLU A 75 9.18 -15.48 -5.66
C GLU A 75 8.81 -16.98 -5.68
N ALA A 76 8.20 -17.46 -4.59
CA ALA A 76 7.71 -18.86 -4.50
C ALA A 76 6.36 -19.10 -5.19
N ASP A 77 5.63 -18.04 -5.58
CA ASP A 77 4.29 -18.12 -6.17
C ASP A 77 4.14 -17.20 -7.38
N PRO A 78 4.63 -17.60 -8.56
CA PRO A 78 4.61 -16.77 -9.76
C PRO A 78 3.22 -16.40 -10.29
N GLU A 79 2.17 -17.08 -9.83
CA GLU A 79 0.79 -16.75 -10.20
C GLU A 79 0.25 -15.56 -9.42
N ALA A 80 0.77 -15.30 -8.21
CA ALA A 80 0.35 -14.18 -7.38
C ALA A 80 0.92 -12.85 -7.92
N ALA A 81 0.06 -11.89 -8.17
CA ALA A 81 0.46 -10.55 -8.58
C ALA A 81 0.88 -9.66 -7.40
N GLY A 82 0.43 -10.00 -6.20
CA GLY A 82 0.76 -9.32 -4.96
C GLY A 82 0.54 -10.20 -3.75
N CYS A 83 1.05 -9.77 -2.61
CA CYS A 83 0.75 -10.36 -1.31
C CYS A 83 0.44 -9.27 -0.28
N PHE A 84 -0.30 -9.66 0.73
CA PHE A 84 -0.66 -8.80 1.85
C PHE A 84 -0.72 -9.62 3.14
N HIS A 85 -0.74 -8.95 4.27
CA HIS A 85 -0.83 -9.55 5.59
C HIS A 85 -1.82 -8.77 6.45
N ASP A 86 -2.10 -9.25 7.65
CA ASP A 86 -2.94 -8.52 8.59
C ASP A 86 -2.22 -7.30 9.18
N CYS A 87 -2.98 -6.32 9.62
CA CYS A 87 -2.48 -5.18 10.36
C CYS A 87 -3.25 -4.99 11.65
N LEU A 88 -2.58 -4.44 12.66
CA LEU A 88 -3.23 -4.01 13.88
C LEU A 88 -3.83 -2.62 13.68
N ILE A 89 -5.14 -2.50 13.79
CA ILE A 89 -5.80 -1.20 13.85
C ILE A 89 -5.64 -0.65 15.26
N VAL A 90 -5.05 0.55 15.36
CA VAL A 90 -4.87 1.27 16.63
C VAL A 90 -5.63 2.58 16.57
N ASN A 91 -6.63 2.72 17.44
CA ASN A 91 -7.29 3.99 17.65
C ASN A 91 -6.60 4.71 18.81
N GLU A 92 -5.89 5.79 18.52
CA GLU A 92 -5.07 6.52 19.50
C GLU A 92 -5.93 7.25 20.55
N GLU A 93 -7.16 7.64 20.23
CA GLU A 93 -8.06 8.33 21.15
C GLU A 93 -8.71 7.38 22.16
N SER A 94 -9.20 6.22 21.68
CA SER A 94 -9.91 5.24 22.52
C SER A 94 -9.00 4.17 23.12
N GLY A 95 -7.75 4.05 22.63
CA GLY A 95 -6.82 2.97 23.00
C GLY A 95 -7.26 1.59 22.51
N VAL A 96 -8.29 1.51 21.67
CA VAL A 96 -8.77 0.22 21.13
C VAL A 96 -7.79 -0.27 20.07
N THR A 97 -7.42 -1.56 20.19
CA THR A 97 -6.58 -2.27 19.22
C THR A 97 -7.27 -3.55 18.77
N ARG A 98 -7.23 -3.83 17.46
CA ARG A 98 -7.77 -5.09 16.92
C ARG A 98 -7.10 -5.42 15.60
N PRO A 99 -6.96 -6.70 15.22
CA PRO A 99 -6.59 -7.09 13.86
C PRO A 99 -7.63 -6.59 12.86
N ARG A 100 -7.19 -6.27 11.63
CA ARG A 100 -8.09 -5.83 10.56
C ARG A 100 -8.74 -7.03 9.86
N VAL A 101 -7.94 -8.02 9.50
CA VAL A 101 -8.39 -9.23 8.80
C VAL A 101 -8.91 -10.27 9.77
N GLY A 102 -8.25 -10.36 10.96
CA GLY A 102 -8.69 -11.24 12.04
C GLY A 102 -8.60 -12.73 11.69
N ASP A 103 -9.66 -13.48 12.01
CA ASP A 103 -9.71 -14.95 11.88
C ASP A 103 -9.85 -15.44 10.42
N ARG A 104 -9.18 -14.79 9.48
CA ARG A 104 -9.17 -15.22 8.09
C ARG A 104 -8.46 -16.57 7.95
N PRO A 105 -9.00 -17.52 7.16
CA PRO A 105 -8.33 -18.80 6.94
C PRO A 105 -6.94 -18.60 6.32
N ILE A 106 -5.97 -19.39 6.78
CA ILE A 106 -4.64 -19.49 6.18
C ILE A 106 -4.78 -19.90 4.71
N ASP A 107 -3.88 -19.45 3.87
CA ASP A 107 -3.83 -19.77 2.45
C ASP A 107 -4.98 -19.18 1.60
N THR A 108 -5.52 -18.08 2.05
CA THR A 108 -6.56 -17.37 1.30
C THR A 108 -5.95 -16.58 0.15
N ARG A 109 -6.56 -16.70 -1.02
CA ARG A 109 -6.27 -15.85 -2.18
C ARG A 109 -7.44 -14.91 -2.42
N ASP A 110 -7.13 -13.62 -2.58
CA ASP A 110 -8.10 -12.63 -3.02
C ASP A 110 -7.95 -12.37 -4.51
N ASP A 111 -8.97 -12.77 -5.25
CA ASP A 111 -9.12 -12.42 -6.66
C ASP A 111 -9.89 -11.09 -6.81
N LEU A 112 -10.04 -10.65 -8.05
CA LEU A 112 -10.79 -9.43 -8.35
C LEU A 112 -12.24 -9.48 -7.85
N ARG A 113 -12.88 -10.66 -7.81
CA ARG A 113 -14.26 -10.81 -7.35
C ARG A 113 -14.39 -10.64 -5.85
N SER A 114 -13.44 -11.18 -5.09
CA SER A 114 -13.43 -11.00 -3.62
C SER A 114 -13.18 -9.55 -3.26
N LEU A 115 -12.27 -8.85 -3.93
CA LEU A 115 -12.01 -7.43 -3.72
C LEU A 115 -13.19 -6.51 -4.04
N ILE A 116 -13.97 -6.83 -5.08
CA ILE A 116 -15.19 -6.06 -5.41
C ILE A 116 -16.24 -6.22 -4.31
N ARG A 117 -16.31 -7.37 -3.65
CA ARG A 117 -17.25 -7.61 -2.56
C ARG A 117 -16.82 -6.95 -1.27
N GLU A 118 -15.53 -7.03 -0.96
CA GLU A 118 -14.98 -6.52 0.29
C GLU A 118 -13.49 -6.17 0.14
N ASN A 119 -13.14 -4.92 0.47
CA ASN A 119 -11.74 -4.51 0.51
C ASN A 119 -11.11 -4.93 1.85
N ASN A 120 -10.46 -6.08 1.86
CA ASN A 120 -9.78 -6.62 3.04
C ASN A 120 -8.27 -6.39 3.05
N ILE A 121 -7.71 -5.74 2.02
CA ILE A 121 -6.27 -5.51 1.91
C ILE A 121 -5.89 -4.20 2.59
N PRO A 122 -5.15 -4.24 3.72
CA PRO A 122 -4.65 -3.02 4.36
C PRO A 122 -3.55 -2.38 3.49
N THR A 123 -3.57 -1.06 3.30
CA THR A 123 -2.58 -0.33 2.49
C THR A 123 -1.15 -0.62 2.94
N ALA A 124 -0.88 -0.51 4.25
CA ALA A 124 0.45 -0.75 4.82
C ALA A 124 0.95 -2.20 4.70
N SER A 125 0.08 -3.13 4.29
CA SER A 125 0.44 -4.54 4.07
C SER A 125 0.75 -4.89 2.63
N MET A 126 0.39 -4.03 1.67
CA MET A 126 0.53 -4.31 0.24
C MET A 126 1.99 -4.47 -0.17
N PHE A 127 2.26 -5.54 -0.92
CA PHE A 127 3.51 -5.77 -1.64
C PHE A 127 3.19 -6.47 -2.95
N PHE A 128 3.54 -5.89 -4.09
CA PHE A 128 3.06 -6.35 -5.39
C PHE A 128 4.08 -6.13 -6.50
N SER A 129 3.94 -6.91 -7.58
CA SER A 129 4.75 -6.77 -8.79
C SER A 129 4.51 -5.39 -9.42
N ASN A 130 5.60 -4.69 -9.74
CA ASN A 130 5.54 -3.35 -10.32
C ASN A 130 5.19 -3.40 -11.82
N THR A 131 4.00 -3.91 -12.12
CA THR A 131 3.49 -4.15 -13.48
C THR A 131 2.33 -3.22 -13.86
N ILE A 132 1.94 -2.31 -12.98
CA ILE A 132 0.92 -1.30 -13.27
C ILE A 132 1.53 -0.27 -14.23
N ASP A 133 0.84 0.00 -15.33
CA ASP A 133 1.14 1.14 -16.17
C ASP A 133 0.54 2.39 -15.53
N TRP A 134 1.38 3.18 -14.90
CA TRP A 134 0.97 4.39 -14.18
C TRP A 134 0.72 5.58 -15.10
N ASP A 135 1.05 5.46 -16.39
CA ASP A 135 0.78 6.48 -17.41
C ASP A 135 -0.56 6.23 -18.13
N ASP A 136 -1.10 5.01 -18.03
CA ASP A 136 -2.39 4.61 -18.62
C ASP A 136 -3.35 4.05 -17.57
N LEU A 137 -3.85 4.93 -16.70
CA LEU A 137 -4.76 4.57 -15.62
C LEU A 137 -6.22 4.71 -16.04
N PRO A 138 -7.13 3.84 -15.56
CA PRO A 138 -8.54 3.94 -15.88
C PRO A 138 -9.18 5.20 -15.27
N ASP A 139 -10.17 5.79 -15.94
CA ASP A 139 -10.92 6.97 -15.47
C ASP A 139 -11.44 6.78 -14.03
N LEU A 140 -11.87 5.57 -13.69
CA LEU A 140 -12.35 5.21 -12.35
C LEU A 140 -11.30 5.47 -11.26
N PHE A 141 -10.01 5.39 -11.58
CA PHE A 141 -8.93 5.74 -10.64
C PHE A 141 -9.03 7.20 -10.21
N PHE A 142 -9.44 8.10 -11.10
CA PHE A 142 -9.56 9.53 -10.83
C PHE A 142 -10.93 9.92 -10.26
N ASP A 143 -11.91 9.03 -10.31
CA ASP A 143 -13.26 9.27 -9.77
C ASP A 143 -13.47 8.65 -8.39
N THR A 144 -12.67 7.66 -7.99
CA THR A 144 -12.78 6.96 -6.72
C THR A 144 -11.98 7.66 -5.62
N ILE A 145 -12.57 7.92 -4.44
CA ILE A 145 -11.87 8.53 -3.30
C ILE A 145 -10.76 7.62 -2.75
N LYS A 146 -10.98 6.31 -2.73
CA LYS A 146 -10.04 5.30 -2.20
C LYS A 146 -9.02 4.88 -3.27
N GLY A 147 -7.87 5.55 -3.32
CA GLY A 147 -6.83 5.26 -4.31
C GLY A 147 -6.10 3.95 -4.08
N ASP A 148 -5.84 3.63 -2.83
CA ASP A 148 -5.25 2.36 -2.39
C ASP A 148 -6.07 1.15 -2.84
N TYR A 149 -7.39 1.23 -2.69
CA TYR A 149 -8.29 0.20 -3.18
C TYR A 149 -8.19 0.02 -4.71
N MET A 150 -8.07 1.11 -5.46
CA MET A 150 -7.89 1.02 -6.91
C MET A 150 -6.55 0.37 -7.29
N VAL A 151 -5.49 0.62 -6.52
CA VAL A 151 -4.22 -0.11 -6.70
C VAL A 151 -4.43 -1.61 -6.48
N ALA A 152 -5.13 -2.01 -5.41
CA ALA A 152 -5.44 -3.42 -5.16
C ALA A 152 -6.21 -4.07 -6.31
N VAL A 153 -7.19 -3.36 -6.86
CA VAL A 153 -7.99 -3.81 -8.02
C VAL A 153 -7.12 -3.97 -9.27
N MET A 154 -6.27 -2.99 -9.58
CA MET A 154 -5.39 -3.05 -10.75
C MET A 154 -4.35 -4.18 -10.66
N VAL A 155 -3.82 -4.44 -9.47
CA VAL A 155 -2.95 -5.59 -9.23
C VAL A 155 -3.72 -6.90 -9.42
N ALA A 156 -4.95 -7.01 -8.88
CA ALA A 156 -5.78 -8.20 -9.02
C ALA A 156 -6.20 -8.54 -10.46
N GLN A 157 -6.12 -7.58 -11.39
CA GLN A 157 -6.28 -7.83 -12.83
C GLN A 157 -5.10 -8.57 -13.44
N ARG A 158 -3.94 -8.59 -12.77
CA ARG A 158 -2.70 -9.26 -13.22
C ARG A 158 -2.52 -10.65 -12.61
N GLY A 159 -3.18 -10.92 -11.49
CA GLY A 159 -3.15 -12.17 -10.75
C GLY A 159 -3.71 -11.99 -9.34
N PRO A 160 -3.97 -13.08 -8.61
CA PRO A 160 -4.54 -13.00 -7.28
C PRO A 160 -3.56 -12.37 -6.28
N TRP A 161 -4.11 -11.82 -5.21
CA TRP A 161 -3.40 -11.46 -4.00
C TRP A 161 -3.27 -12.68 -3.08
N LYS A 162 -2.06 -12.93 -2.60
CA LYS A 162 -1.77 -13.97 -1.61
C LYS A 162 -1.82 -13.39 -0.21
N TYR A 163 -2.65 -13.98 0.66
CA TYR A 163 -2.65 -13.64 2.08
C TYR A 163 -1.51 -14.34 2.81
N LEU A 164 -0.80 -13.60 3.64
CA LEU A 164 0.21 -14.12 4.56
C LEU A 164 -0.35 -13.99 5.98
N ASP A 165 -0.38 -15.10 6.72
CA ASP A 165 -0.87 -15.14 8.10
C ASP A 165 0.17 -14.56 9.06
N GLU A 166 0.43 -13.26 8.89
CA GLU A 166 1.41 -12.47 9.61
C GLU A 166 0.82 -11.12 10.03
N LEU A 167 1.29 -10.56 11.13
CA LEU A 167 0.88 -9.26 11.65
C LEU A 167 2.10 -8.33 11.66
N MET A 168 2.37 -7.63 10.55
CA MET A 168 3.62 -6.91 10.33
C MET A 168 3.45 -5.40 10.15
N SER A 169 2.26 -4.85 10.39
CA SER A 169 2.03 -3.40 10.32
C SER A 169 0.98 -2.93 11.30
N VAL A 170 1.00 -1.62 11.56
CA VAL A 170 -0.02 -0.91 12.34
C VAL A 170 -0.68 0.14 11.45
N TYR A 171 -2.01 0.14 11.45
CA TYR A 171 -2.88 1.16 10.87
C TYR A 171 -3.44 2.03 11.98
N ARG A 172 -3.10 3.32 11.97
CA ARG A 172 -3.57 4.28 12.97
C ARG A 172 -4.84 5.01 12.51
N VAL A 173 -5.80 5.16 13.42
CA VAL A 173 -7.08 5.85 13.20
C VAL A 173 -7.40 6.80 14.35
#